data_bb68ecd1eb15e216c651385f1d4d838b
#
_entry.id   bb68ecd1eb15e216c651385f1d4d838b
#
_cell.length_a   1.000
_cell.length_b   1.000
_cell.length_c   1.000
_cell.angle_alpha   90.00
_cell.angle_beta   90.00
_cell.angle_gamma   90.00
#
_symmetry.space_group_name_H-M   'P 1'
#
loop_
_entity.id
_entity.type
_entity.pdbx_description
1 polymer ?
#
loop_
_entity_poly.entity_id
_entity_poly.type
_entity_poly.pdbx_seq_one_letter_code
_entity_poly.pdbx_strand_id
1 'polypeptide(L)'
;ALNYHGTLDAPGYSYPYIGGSATYVVIPGEVMEMNCLLPYRGDAFFYGSLAEPMSCIVGGFHANYHVKQGTYVHHMGIRAGGTAAILAGAGPMGLGAIDYAIHAPVKPSLLVVTDIDDARLQRAAEILTVEEAEKNGVKLIYRNTAHDDDPASALKALSPDGFDDVFVFAPVESVVQTADAILSKDGCLNFFAGPTRADFS
;
A
#
# COMPACT_ATOMS: atom_id res chain seq x y z
N ALA A 1 -9.96 3.77 -12.47
CA ALA A 1 -10.60 4.43 -13.62
C ALA A 1 -11.32 3.40 -14.48
N LEU A 2 -12.51 3.72 -14.95
CA LEU A 2 -13.27 2.84 -15.84
C LEU A 2 -12.80 3.06 -17.28
N ASN A 3 -12.39 1.97 -17.93
CA ASN A 3 -12.03 1.97 -19.34
C ASN A 3 -13.29 1.86 -20.20
N TYR A 4 -14.06 2.95 -20.27
CA TYR A 4 -15.40 2.98 -20.83
C TYR A 4 -15.44 2.58 -22.32
N HIS A 5 -14.49 3.05 -23.11
CA HIS A 5 -14.42 2.75 -24.56
C HIS A 5 -13.19 1.90 -24.94
N GLY A 6 -12.53 1.27 -24.00
CA GLY A 6 -11.30 0.55 -24.27
C GLY A 6 -10.09 1.43 -24.56
N THR A 7 -10.14 2.72 -24.26
CA THR A 7 -9.10 3.70 -24.60
C THR A 7 -8.06 3.89 -23.50
N LEU A 8 -8.23 3.33 -22.32
CA LEU A 8 -7.38 3.53 -21.14
C LEU A 8 -7.29 5.00 -20.67
N ASP A 9 -8.24 5.83 -21.02
CA ASP A 9 -8.30 7.21 -20.56
C ASP A 9 -8.76 7.27 -19.10
N ALA A 10 -8.09 8.11 -18.32
CA ALA A 10 -8.39 8.29 -16.91
C ALA A 10 -8.56 9.78 -16.57
N PRO A 11 -9.62 10.15 -15.84
CA PRO A 11 -9.82 11.51 -15.36
C PRO A 11 -8.62 12.01 -14.55
N GLY A 12 -8.17 13.22 -14.81
CA GLY A 12 -7.02 13.82 -14.14
C GLY A 12 -5.66 13.36 -14.65
N TYR A 13 -5.61 12.36 -15.56
CA TYR A 13 -4.37 11.83 -16.09
C TYR A 13 -4.27 11.97 -17.62
N SER A 14 -5.22 11.45 -18.36
CA SER A 14 -5.19 11.44 -19.83
C SER A 14 -6.35 12.17 -20.49
N TYR A 15 -7.45 12.42 -19.79
CA TYR A 15 -8.52 13.28 -20.31
C TYR A 15 -8.05 14.72 -20.48
N PRO A 16 -8.29 15.36 -21.65
CA PRO A 16 -7.74 16.69 -21.96
C PRO A 16 -8.34 17.85 -21.16
N TYR A 17 -9.49 17.67 -20.56
CA TYR A 17 -10.28 18.76 -19.95
C TYR A 17 -10.51 18.59 -18.45
N ILE A 18 -10.04 17.54 -17.83
CA ILE A 18 -10.22 17.27 -16.42
C ILE A 18 -8.88 17.19 -15.73
N GLY A 19 -8.65 18.01 -14.72
CA GLY A 19 -7.43 18.06 -13.92
C GLY A 19 -7.76 18.37 -12.47
N GLY A 20 -6.78 18.20 -11.61
CA GLY A 20 -6.83 18.61 -10.20
C GLY A 20 -6.41 20.07 -10.01
N SER A 21 -6.55 20.58 -8.78
CA SER A 21 -6.09 21.91 -8.37
C SER A 21 -6.63 23.07 -9.23
N ALA A 22 -7.88 22.96 -9.69
CA ALA A 22 -8.55 23.95 -10.50
C ALA A 22 -9.85 24.44 -9.83
N THR A 23 -10.18 25.72 -10.05
CA THR A 23 -11.43 26.30 -9.55
C THR A 23 -12.66 25.75 -10.28
N TYR A 24 -12.50 25.47 -11.56
CA TYR A 24 -13.52 24.89 -12.43
C TYR A 24 -12.90 23.82 -13.32
N VAL A 25 -13.61 22.72 -13.51
CA VAL A 25 -13.21 21.63 -14.40
C VAL A 25 -14.41 21.23 -15.26
N VAL A 26 -14.15 20.73 -16.47
CA VAL A 26 -15.16 20.09 -17.29
C VAL A 26 -15.21 18.60 -16.92
N ILE A 27 -16.37 18.13 -16.52
CA ILE A 27 -16.60 16.72 -16.26
C ILE A 27 -17.13 16.08 -17.55
N PRO A 28 -16.42 15.12 -18.15
CA PRO A 28 -16.87 14.41 -19.35
C PRO A 28 -18.17 13.63 -19.12
N GLY A 29 -18.96 13.48 -20.19
CA GLY A 29 -20.25 12.79 -20.14
C GLY A 29 -20.12 11.35 -19.62
N GLU A 30 -19.06 10.66 -20.02
CA GLU A 30 -18.76 9.27 -19.60
C GLU A 30 -18.59 9.14 -18.09
N VAL A 31 -17.98 10.13 -17.44
CA VAL A 31 -17.81 10.15 -15.97
C VAL A 31 -19.16 10.24 -15.28
N MET A 32 -20.08 11.05 -15.84
CA MET A 32 -21.45 11.21 -15.33
C MET A 32 -22.29 9.95 -15.58
N GLU A 33 -22.24 9.40 -16.78
CA GLU A 33 -22.98 8.19 -17.19
C GLU A 33 -22.59 6.97 -16.33
N MET A 34 -21.30 6.86 -16.01
CA MET A 34 -20.77 5.77 -15.18
C MET A 34 -20.89 6.03 -13.68
N ASN A 35 -21.58 7.11 -13.27
CA ASN A 35 -21.77 7.50 -11.87
C ASN A 35 -20.42 7.59 -11.09
N CYS A 36 -19.39 8.12 -11.76
CA CYS A 36 -18.05 8.26 -11.17
C CYS A 36 -17.84 9.59 -10.44
N LEU A 37 -18.83 10.51 -10.48
CA LEU A 37 -18.81 11.75 -9.70
C LEU A 37 -19.47 11.50 -8.34
N LEU A 38 -18.64 11.46 -7.28
CA LEU A 38 -19.12 11.21 -5.93
C LEU A 38 -19.22 12.52 -5.13
N PRO A 39 -20.36 12.79 -4.47
CA PRO A 39 -20.49 13.95 -3.61
C PRO A 39 -19.67 13.77 -2.33
N TYR A 40 -18.87 14.77 -2.01
CA TYR A 40 -18.15 14.84 -0.74
C TYR A 40 -18.88 15.77 0.23
N ARG A 41 -19.10 15.31 1.47
CA ARG A 41 -19.83 16.04 2.53
C ARG A 41 -19.03 16.18 3.82
N GLY A 42 -17.70 16.13 3.74
CA GLY A 42 -16.83 16.32 4.90
C GLY A 42 -16.56 17.79 5.20
N ASP A 43 -15.95 18.02 6.36
CA ASP A 43 -15.70 19.36 6.90
C ASP A 43 -14.62 20.15 6.14
N ALA A 44 -13.72 19.46 5.42
CA ALA A 44 -12.66 20.11 4.68
C ALA A 44 -12.33 19.35 3.39
N PHE A 45 -12.12 20.07 2.30
CA PHE A 45 -11.85 19.49 0.97
C PHE A 45 -10.56 18.63 0.95
N PHE A 46 -9.56 18.97 1.75
CA PHE A 46 -8.32 18.18 1.79
C PHE A 46 -8.54 16.76 2.34
N TYR A 47 -9.53 16.52 3.17
CA TYR A 47 -9.92 15.15 3.53
C TYR A 47 -10.49 14.39 2.33
N GLY A 48 -11.28 15.07 1.50
CA GLY A 48 -11.81 14.47 0.26
C GLY A 48 -10.71 14.07 -0.72
N SER A 49 -9.58 14.80 -0.73
CA SER A 49 -8.45 14.47 -1.61
C SER A 49 -7.73 13.17 -1.23
N LEU A 50 -7.96 12.64 -0.03
CA LEU A 50 -7.41 11.35 0.40
C LEU A 50 -8.21 10.14 -0.12
N ALA A 51 -9.40 10.36 -0.70
CA ALA A 51 -10.26 9.27 -1.15
C ALA A 51 -9.60 8.40 -2.23
N GLU A 52 -8.93 9.02 -3.22
CA GLU A 52 -8.24 8.30 -4.28
C GLU A 52 -7.02 7.51 -3.74
N PRO A 53 -6.05 8.13 -3.02
CA PRO A 53 -4.94 7.40 -2.42
C PRO A 53 -5.38 6.24 -1.54
N MET A 54 -6.38 6.44 -0.69
CA MET A 54 -6.91 5.38 0.17
C MET A 54 -7.60 4.27 -0.63
N SER A 55 -8.29 4.60 -1.72
CA SER A 55 -8.90 3.58 -2.59
C SER A 55 -7.84 2.68 -3.24
N CYS A 56 -6.70 3.24 -3.64
CA CYS A 56 -5.56 2.49 -4.16
C CYS A 56 -4.97 1.56 -3.09
N ILE A 57 -4.79 2.06 -1.86
CA ILE A 57 -4.29 1.27 -0.74
C ILE A 57 -5.23 0.11 -0.42
N VAL A 58 -6.51 0.39 -0.22
CA VAL A 58 -7.54 -0.63 0.04
C VAL A 58 -7.56 -1.67 -1.09
N GLY A 59 -7.51 -1.21 -2.34
CA GLY A 59 -7.42 -2.07 -3.52
C GLY A 59 -6.18 -2.96 -3.51
N GLY A 60 -5.01 -2.43 -3.15
CA GLY A 60 -3.77 -3.17 -3.01
C GLY A 60 -3.86 -4.28 -1.97
N PHE A 61 -4.38 -3.97 -0.78
CA PHE A 61 -4.57 -4.98 0.28
C PHE A 61 -5.56 -6.07 -0.14
N HIS A 62 -6.63 -5.72 -0.84
CA HIS A 62 -7.62 -6.69 -1.34
C HIS A 62 -7.13 -7.49 -2.55
N ALA A 63 -6.15 -6.99 -3.29
CA ALA A 63 -5.58 -7.68 -4.46
C ALA A 63 -4.59 -8.78 -4.07
N ASN A 64 -4.02 -8.75 -2.87
CA ASN A 64 -3.24 -9.87 -2.36
C ASN A 64 -4.09 -11.14 -2.29
N TYR A 65 -3.46 -12.29 -2.34
CA TYR A 65 -4.17 -13.56 -2.24
C TYR A 65 -3.29 -14.64 -1.62
N HIS A 66 -3.94 -15.59 -0.96
CA HIS A 66 -3.31 -16.76 -0.36
C HIS A 66 -4.06 -18.03 -0.73
N VAL A 67 -3.35 -19.14 -0.84
CA VAL A 67 -3.95 -20.45 -1.12
C VAL A 67 -4.38 -21.10 0.19
N LYS A 68 -5.61 -21.60 0.24
CA LYS A 68 -6.03 -22.44 1.34
C LYS A 68 -5.30 -23.78 1.28
N GLN A 69 -4.59 -24.13 2.35
CA GLN A 69 -3.82 -25.38 2.42
C GLN A 69 -4.69 -26.59 2.02
N GLY A 70 -4.15 -27.42 1.12
CA GLY A 70 -4.81 -28.62 0.63
C GLY A 70 -5.88 -28.37 -0.46
N THR A 71 -5.99 -27.15 -0.98
CA THR A 71 -6.92 -26.79 -2.06
C THR A 71 -6.23 -25.91 -3.09
N TYR A 72 -6.88 -25.71 -4.27
CA TYR A 72 -6.46 -24.71 -5.27
C TYR A 72 -7.31 -23.44 -5.22
N VAL A 73 -7.92 -23.16 -4.07
CA VAL A 73 -8.79 -21.99 -3.89
C VAL A 73 -7.97 -20.83 -3.36
N HIS A 74 -7.98 -19.71 -4.09
CA HIS A 74 -7.39 -18.45 -3.66
C HIS A 74 -8.37 -17.67 -2.78
N HIS A 75 -7.89 -17.21 -1.64
CA HIS A 75 -8.58 -16.25 -0.79
C HIS A 75 -7.97 -14.88 -1.03
N MET A 76 -8.78 -13.96 -1.55
CA MET A 76 -8.36 -12.58 -1.79
C MET A 76 -8.20 -11.82 -0.48
N GLY A 77 -7.28 -10.88 -0.48
CA GLY A 77 -6.90 -10.06 0.68
C GLY A 77 -5.66 -10.58 1.38
N ILE A 78 -5.18 -9.80 2.35
CA ILE A 78 -4.04 -10.18 3.18
C ILE A 78 -4.40 -11.36 4.10
N ARG A 79 -3.38 -12.08 4.58
CA ARG A 79 -3.57 -13.17 5.53
C ARG A 79 -4.01 -12.63 6.90
N ALA A 80 -5.21 -13.00 7.33
CA ALA A 80 -5.72 -12.63 8.64
C ALA A 80 -4.84 -13.17 9.77
N GLY A 81 -4.33 -12.28 10.62
CA GLY A 81 -3.42 -12.63 11.71
C GLY A 81 -2.03 -13.07 11.26
N GLY A 82 -1.72 -12.96 9.97
CA GLY A 82 -0.42 -13.26 9.38
C GLY A 82 0.63 -12.20 9.66
N THR A 83 1.71 -12.22 8.89
CA THR A 83 2.82 -11.27 8.98
C THR A 83 2.88 -10.40 7.74
N ALA A 84 3.00 -9.10 7.91
CA ALA A 84 3.08 -8.15 6.79
C ALA A 84 4.32 -7.26 6.88
N ALA A 85 4.89 -6.92 5.73
CA ALA A 85 5.95 -5.93 5.61
C ALA A 85 5.57 -4.85 4.60
N ILE A 86 5.83 -3.58 4.96
CA ILE A 86 5.66 -2.41 4.10
C ILE A 86 7.05 -1.81 3.88
N LEU A 87 7.61 -2.03 2.70
CA LEU A 87 8.96 -1.60 2.36
C LEU A 87 8.96 -0.22 1.69
N ALA A 88 9.89 0.66 2.11
CA ALA A 88 9.93 2.08 1.75
C ALA A 88 8.60 2.78 2.11
N GLY A 89 8.06 2.47 3.29
CA GLY A 89 6.68 2.74 3.70
C GLY A 89 6.47 4.02 4.50
N ALA A 90 7.49 4.83 4.77
CA ALA A 90 7.31 6.06 5.56
C ALA A 90 6.92 7.30 4.73
N GLY A 91 6.61 7.12 3.43
CA GLY A 91 6.04 8.13 2.55
C GLY A 91 4.51 8.26 2.69
N PRO A 92 3.88 9.24 1.98
CA PRO A 92 2.44 9.50 2.11
C PRO A 92 1.55 8.29 1.86
N MET A 93 1.83 7.51 0.80
CA MET A 93 1.05 6.30 0.50
C MET A 93 1.30 5.20 1.53
N GLY A 94 2.55 5.06 1.99
CA GLY A 94 2.89 4.09 3.02
C GLY A 94 2.24 4.41 4.36
N LEU A 95 2.14 5.69 4.78
CA LEU A 95 1.40 6.08 5.98
C LEU A 95 -0.06 5.63 5.91
N GLY A 96 -0.73 5.84 4.77
CA GLY A 96 -2.09 5.34 4.59
C GLY A 96 -2.17 3.81 4.63
N ALA A 97 -1.15 3.10 4.11
CA ALA A 97 -1.10 1.65 4.17
C ALA A 97 -0.88 1.13 5.60
N ILE A 98 -0.06 1.81 6.40
CA ILE A 98 0.14 1.48 7.82
C ILE A 98 -1.16 1.68 8.59
N ASP A 99 -1.82 2.83 8.40
CA ASP A 99 -3.11 3.14 9.01
C ASP A 99 -4.16 2.08 8.66
N TYR A 100 -4.27 1.74 7.38
CA TYR A 100 -5.20 0.70 6.94
C TYR A 100 -4.87 -0.68 7.55
N ALA A 101 -3.59 -1.08 7.59
CA ALA A 101 -3.17 -2.35 8.19
C ALA A 101 -3.51 -2.44 9.69
N ILE A 102 -3.51 -1.31 10.41
CA ILE A 102 -3.84 -1.24 11.84
C ILE A 102 -5.36 -1.29 12.06
N HIS A 103 -6.15 -0.63 11.21
CA HIS A 103 -7.57 -0.38 11.47
C HIS A 103 -8.55 -1.20 10.62
N ALA A 104 -8.08 -1.86 9.54
CA ALA A 104 -8.93 -2.67 8.67
C ALA A 104 -9.57 -3.87 9.42
N PRO A 105 -10.70 -4.39 8.93
CA PRO A 105 -11.33 -5.59 9.51
C PRO A 105 -10.43 -6.83 9.48
N VAL A 106 -9.60 -6.97 8.43
CA VAL A 106 -8.58 -8.03 8.31
C VAL A 106 -7.23 -7.40 8.54
N LYS A 107 -6.50 -7.88 9.54
CA LYS A 107 -5.22 -7.31 10.01
C LYS A 107 -4.13 -8.36 10.10
N PRO A 108 -2.85 -7.98 9.92
CA PRO A 108 -1.74 -8.83 10.30
C PRO A 108 -1.58 -8.86 11.83
N SER A 109 -0.95 -9.89 12.36
CA SER A 109 -0.50 -9.91 13.77
C SER A 109 0.83 -9.17 13.97
N LEU A 110 1.68 -9.18 12.94
CA LEU A 110 2.95 -8.46 12.88
C LEU A 110 2.97 -7.57 11.64
N LEU A 111 3.27 -6.30 11.83
CA LEU A 111 3.51 -5.33 10.75
C LEU A 111 4.91 -4.74 10.90
N VAL A 112 5.77 -4.94 9.92
CA VAL A 112 7.10 -4.32 9.86
C VAL A 112 7.11 -3.26 8.77
N VAL A 113 7.47 -2.05 9.12
CA VAL A 113 7.56 -0.90 8.21
C VAL A 113 9.01 -0.50 8.07
N THR A 114 9.51 -0.42 6.85
CA THR A 114 10.88 0.01 6.59
C THR A 114 10.95 1.29 5.79
N ASP A 115 12.01 2.04 6.02
CA ASP A 115 12.47 3.15 5.19
C ASP A 115 13.97 3.30 5.39
N ILE A 116 14.61 4.18 4.61
CA ILE A 116 16.03 4.53 4.75
C ILE A 116 16.23 5.89 5.42
N ASP A 117 15.15 6.61 5.70
CA ASP A 117 15.13 7.95 6.25
C ASP A 117 14.59 7.94 7.69
N ASP A 118 15.47 8.21 8.65
CA ASP A 118 15.12 8.23 10.08
C ASP A 118 14.06 9.29 10.42
N ALA A 119 14.10 10.46 9.76
CA ALA A 119 13.12 11.52 10.05
C ALA A 119 11.71 11.11 9.56
N ARG A 120 11.62 10.41 8.42
CA ARG A 120 10.34 9.85 7.94
C ARG A 120 9.82 8.75 8.86
N LEU A 121 10.68 7.85 9.30
CA LEU A 121 10.31 6.78 10.23
C LEU A 121 9.86 7.35 11.59
N GLN A 122 10.57 8.34 12.11
CA GLN A 122 10.18 9.03 13.34
C GLN A 122 8.80 9.67 13.19
N ARG A 123 8.58 10.43 12.11
CA ARG A 123 7.27 11.04 11.84
C ARG A 123 6.16 9.98 11.70
N ALA A 124 6.43 8.86 11.03
CA ALA A 124 5.48 7.77 10.91
C ALA A 124 5.11 7.20 12.29
N ALA A 125 6.10 6.98 13.16
CA ALA A 125 5.90 6.47 14.51
C ALA A 125 5.17 7.47 15.45
N GLU A 126 5.29 8.77 15.21
CA GLU A 126 4.55 9.80 15.94
C GLU A 126 3.07 9.86 15.53
N ILE A 127 2.76 9.59 14.27
CA ILE A 127 1.39 9.63 13.71
C ILE A 127 0.66 8.30 13.97
N LEU A 128 1.33 7.17 13.72
CA LEU A 128 0.81 5.82 13.84
C LEU A 128 1.65 5.08 14.86
N THR A 129 1.25 5.20 16.13
CA THR A 129 2.08 4.75 17.24
C THR A 129 2.00 3.24 17.44
N VAL A 130 3.06 2.66 18.00
CA VAL A 130 3.10 1.25 18.38
C VAL A 130 2.00 0.92 19.38
N GLU A 131 1.73 1.80 20.32
CA GLU A 131 0.68 1.64 21.34
C GLU A 131 -0.72 1.59 20.73
N GLU A 132 -0.98 2.37 19.68
CA GLU A 132 -2.25 2.31 18.95
C GLU A 132 -2.39 1.02 18.14
N ALA A 133 -1.32 0.61 17.49
CA ALA A 133 -1.29 -0.67 16.76
C ALA A 133 -1.53 -1.85 17.72
N GLU A 134 -0.89 -1.88 18.89
CA GLU A 134 -1.08 -2.90 19.92
C GLU A 134 -2.52 -2.96 20.44
N LYS A 135 -3.17 -1.80 20.67
CA LYS A 135 -4.59 -1.76 21.02
C LYS A 135 -5.50 -2.35 19.97
N ASN A 136 -5.07 -2.31 18.71
CA ASN A 136 -5.76 -2.92 17.57
C ASN A 136 -5.34 -4.36 17.30
N GLY A 137 -4.46 -4.95 18.12
CA GLY A 137 -3.99 -6.34 18.00
C GLY A 137 -2.88 -6.53 16.97
N VAL A 138 -2.19 -5.47 16.57
CA VAL A 138 -1.09 -5.49 15.61
C VAL A 138 0.22 -5.15 16.32
N LYS A 139 1.22 -6.03 16.24
CA LYS A 139 2.59 -5.71 16.67
C LYS A 139 3.27 -4.90 15.55
N LEU A 140 3.45 -3.59 15.75
CA LEU A 140 4.07 -2.69 14.78
C LEU A 140 5.56 -2.50 15.08
N ILE A 141 6.40 -2.60 14.06
CA ILE A 141 7.84 -2.35 14.15
C ILE A 141 8.25 -1.42 13.01
N TYR A 142 8.89 -0.30 13.35
CA TYR A 142 9.58 0.58 12.41
C TYR A 142 11.07 0.24 12.36
N ARG A 143 11.66 0.13 11.17
CA ARG A 143 13.06 -0.19 10.99
C ARG A 143 13.71 0.63 9.87
N ASN A 144 14.84 1.25 10.17
CA ASN A 144 15.69 1.85 9.16
C ASN A 144 16.61 0.77 8.56
N THR A 145 16.43 0.47 7.29
CA THR A 145 17.23 -0.55 6.57
C THR A 145 18.52 -0.01 5.97
N ALA A 146 18.75 1.31 5.99
CA ALA A 146 20.03 1.89 5.58
C ALA A 146 21.20 1.50 6.50
N HIS A 147 20.90 1.06 7.71
CA HIS A 147 21.89 0.65 8.71
C HIS A 147 22.16 -0.87 8.70
N ASP A 148 21.47 -1.62 7.84
CA ASP A 148 21.61 -3.08 7.75
C ASP A 148 22.58 -3.45 6.60
N ASP A 149 23.59 -4.25 6.89
CA ASP A 149 24.46 -4.83 5.86
C ASP A 149 23.69 -5.78 4.93
N ASP A 150 22.71 -6.49 5.47
CA ASP A 150 21.77 -7.35 4.75
C ASP A 150 20.34 -7.12 5.26
N PRO A 151 19.59 -6.23 4.61
CA PRO A 151 18.20 -5.94 4.98
C PRO A 151 17.28 -7.16 4.98
N ALA A 152 17.47 -8.09 4.04
CA ALA A 152 16.62 -9.28 3.97
C ALA A 152 16.84 -10.20 5.19
N SER A 153 18.08 -10.46 5.57
CA SER A 153 18.40 -11.23 6.77
C SER A 153 17.90 -10.55 8.05
N ALA A 154 18.04 -9.22 8.12
CA ALA A 154 17.57 -8.44 9.26
C ALA A 154 16.04 -8.50 9.42
N LEU A 155 15.30 -8.48 8.33
CA LEU A 155 13.85 -8.62 8.32
C LEU A 155 13.40 -10.06 8.62
N LYS A 156 14.07 -11.06 8.08
CA LYS A 156 13.81 -12.48 8.42
C LYS A 156 14.04 -12.79 9.89
N ALA A 157 14.94 -12.08 10.56
CA ALA A 157 15.10 -12.24 12.01
C ALA A 157 13.85 -11.83 12.80
N LEU A 158 13.00 -10.95 12.25
CA LEU A 158 11.72 -10.55 12.85
C LEU A 158 10.57 -11.51 12.51
N SER A 159 10.65 -12.18 11.36
CA SER A 159 9.71 -13.20 10.89
C SER A 159 10.48 -14.35 10.24
N PRO A 160 10.92 -15.37 11.00
CA PRO A 160 11.82 -16.43 10.50
C PRO A 160 11.24 -17.25 9.34
N ASP A 161 9.93 -17.44 9.29
CA ASP A 161 9.22 -18.13 8.21
C ASP A 161 8.97 -17.25 6.98
N GLY A 162 9.39 -15.99 7.01
CA GLY A 162 9.11 -14.97 6.03
C GLY A 162 7.81 -14.21 6.31
N PHE A 163 7.46 -13.31 5.40
CA PHE A 163 6.25 -12.49 5.49
C PHE A 163 5.17 -13.00 4.55
N ASP A 164 3.94 -13.08 5.06
CA ASP A 164 2.80 -13.50 4.26
C ASP A 164 2.42 -12.47 3.22
N ASP A 165 2.51 -11.18 3.58
CA ASP A 165 2.15 -10.05 2.71
C ASP A 165 3.27 -9.02 2.68
N VAL A 166 3.82 -8.74 1.51
CA VAL A 166 4.89 -7.74 1.35
C VAL A 166 4.44 -6.68 0.35
N PHE A 167 4.44 -5.43 0.77
CA PHE A 167 4.10 -4.27 -0.06
C PHE A 167 5.34 -3.42 -0.32
N VAL A 168 5.57 -3.05 -1.59
CA VAL A 168 6.71 -2.24 -2.02
C VAL A 168 6.24 -0.88 -2.49
N PHE A 169 6.65 0.18 -1.77
CA PHE A 169 6.23 1.56 -2.03
C PHE A 169 7.29 2.42 -2.74
N ALA A 170 8.39 1.82 -3.18
CA ALA A 170 9.41 2.52 -3.98
C ALA A 170 9.73 1.73 -5.26
N PRO A 171 9.89 2.41 -6.42
CA PRO A 171 10.26 1.77 -7.67
C PRO A 171 11.80 1.53 -7.73
N VAL A 172 12.33 0.79 -6.76
CA VAL A 172 13.76 0.54 -6.59
C VAL A 172 14.02 -0.97 -6.62
N GLU A 173 14.85 -1.41 -7.53
CA GLU A 173 15.14 -2.83 -7.76
C GLU A 173 15.61 -3.56 -6.49
N SER A 174 16.56 -3.00 -5.73
CA SER A 174 17.05 -3.62 -4.51
C SER A 174 15.97 -3.79 -3.44
N VAL A 175 14.97 -2.91 -3.39
CA VAL A 175 13.83 -3.05 -2.48
C VAL A 175 12.92 -4.20 -2.92
N VAL A 176 12.71 -4.39 -4.23
CA VAL A 176 11.94 -5.53 -4.78
C VAL A 176 12.69 -6.84 -4.54
N GLN A 177 14.02 -6.87 -4.72
CA GLN A 177 14.85 -8.04 -4.40
C GLN A 177 14.78 -8.40 -2.91
N THR A 178 14.81 -7.39 -2.03
CA THR A 178 14.61 -7.61 -0.59
C THR A 178 13.20 -8.17 -0.32
N ALA A 179 12.18 -7.62 -0.98
CA ALA A 179 10.80 -8.06 -0.82
C ALA A 179 10.63 -9.54 -1.23
N ASP A 180 11.18 -9.94 -2.38
CA ASP A 180 11.17 -11.33 -2.83
C ASP A 180 11.88 -12.26 -1.84
N ALA A 181 13.06 -11.85 -1.38
CA ALA A 181 13.86 -12.63 -0.45
C ALA A 181 13.19 -12.88 0.90
N ILE A 182 12.29 -11.99 1.36
CA ILE A 182 11.63 -12.12 2.68
C ILE A 182 10.25 -12.76 2.62
N LEU A 183 9.74 -13.14 1.44
CA LEU A 183 8.44 -13.81 1.32
C LEU A 183 8.41 -15.14 2.08
N SER A 184 7.29 -15.43 2.70
CA SER A 184 6.96 -16.74 3.22
C SER A 184 6.63 -17.69 2.06
N LYS A 185 6.48 -18.99 2.35
CA LYS A 185 6.24 -20.04 1.35
C LYS A 185 4.99 -19.81 0.48
N ASP A 186 3.96 -19.16 1.02
CA ASP A 186 2.72 -18.79 0.32
C ASP A 186 2.53 -17.26 0.39
N GLY A 187 3.65 -16.53 0.41
CA GLY A 187 3.66 -15.08 0.53
C GLY A 187 3.22 -14.39 -0.75
N CYS A 188 2.55 -13.27 -0.61
CA CYS A 188 2.13 -12.41 -1.71
C CYS A 188 2.93 -11.10 -1.71
N LEU A 189 3.60 -10.80 -2.83
CA LEU A 189 4.29 -9.53 -3.05
C LEU A 189 3.39 -8.60 -3.86
N ASN A 190 3.10 -7.43 -3.31
CA ASN A 190 2.39 -6.36 -3.99
C ASN A 190 3.39 -5.25 -4.34
N PHE A 191 3.75 -5.14 -5.61
CA PHE A 191 4.60 -4.05 -6.10
C PHE A 191 3.74 -2.81 -6.36
N PHE A 192 3.35 -2.13 -5.28
CA PHE A 192 2.43 -1.01 -5.30
C PHE A 192 2.96 0.18 -6.12
N ALA A 193 4.24 0.51 -5.99
CA ALA A 193 4.85 1.63 -6.71
C ALA A 193 4.90 1.42 -8.22
N GLY A 194 5.02 0.17 -8.67
CA GLY A 194 5.24 -0.18 -10.06
C GLY A 194 6.59 0.31 -10.62
N PRO A 195 7.15 -0.34 -11.63
CA PRO A 195 8.41 0.09 -12.24
C PRO A 195 8.18 1.24 -13.22
N THR A 196 9.13 2.15 -13.31
CA THR A 196 9.30 2.99 -14.49
C THR A 196 10.17 2.23 -15.50
N ARG A 197 9.91 2.37 -16.81
CA ARG A 197 10.59 1.60 -17.88
C ARG A 197 12.12 1.71 -17.86
N ALA A 198 12.67 2.75 -17.24
CA ALA A 198 14.10 3.01 -17.18
C ALA A 198 14.82 2.27 -16.04
N ASP A 199 14.10 1.77 -15.04
CA ASP A 199 14.67 1.37 -13.76
C ASP A 199 14.71 -0.14 -13.54
N PHE A 200 14.14 -0.92 -14.46
CA PHE A 200 14.09 -2.38 -14.40
C PHE A 200 14.54 -2.98 -15.73
N SER A 201 15.72 -3.56 -15.76
CA SER A 201 16.33 -4.28 -16.89
C SER A 201 16.27 -5.79 -16.66
#